data_80557b72d0a856f5e841ef762a0446ba
#
_entry.id   80557b72d0a856f5e841ef762a0446ba
#
_cell.length_a   1.000
_cell.length_b   1.000
_cell.length_c   1.000
_cell.angle_alpha   90.00
_cell.angle_beta   90.00
_cell.angle_gamma   90.00
#
_symmetry.space_group_name_H-M   'P 1'
#
loop_
_entity.id
_entity.type
_entity.pdbx_description
1 polymer ?
#
loop_
_entity_poly.entity_id
_entity_poly.type
_entity_poly.pdbx_seq_one_letter_code
_entity_poly.pdbx_strand_id
1 'polypeptide(L)'
;MLRSLWMLMLSLTLACSDTTGDSAVPPRVPDIFTDGYFIAGHQATALAAIPPVWLAAAKNLKVHLMGRSHSTQVTVGLSRLEADSTNYSCATGWFSLPEEAGTLNIYGAQSGTPYCDFAFYLNNSDGIPGNFTDAQSIHAVLMRAPALSVSVFLWCRDLDSMTSNQVHDYLVQLALLEAQYTNVQFVYATGNADADGAAGHLRARNNRQIRDWVKLGNNRLLFDYEDIITHAWNGSSWIQSTYTLNGTNVPFINPAYNPAVNGPEYEYTHANETGCREVAKAFWFLLARIAGWE
;
A
#
# COMPACT_ATOMS: atom_id res chain seq x y z
N MET A 1 -40.74 41.73 52.40
CA MET A 1 -39.53 40.95 52.81
C MET A 1 -39.33 39.83 51.80
N LEU A 2 -38.55 40.08 50.78
CA LEU A 2 -38.19 39.07 49.76
C LEU A 2 -36.89 38.38 50.23
N ARG A 3 -36.90 37.07 50.29
CA ARG A 3 -35.70 36.24 50.48
C ARG A 3 -35.35 35.61 49.11
N SER A 4 -34.24 36.05 48.54
CA SER A 4 -33.66 35.49 47.34
C SER A 4 -32.99 34.16 47.63
N LEU A 5 -33.41 33.10 46.93
CA LEU A 5 -32.80 31.76 46.96
C LEU A 5 -31.77 31.70 45.83
N TRP A 6 -30.48 31.62 46.11
CA TRP A 6 -29.41 31.37 45.16
C TRP A 6 -29.31 29.84 44.96
N MET A 7 -29.61 29.41 43.76
CA MET A 7 -29.40 28.04 43.31
C MET A 7 -27.99 27.91 42.75
N LEU A 8 -27.15 27.17 43.46
CA LEU A 8 -25.80 26.82 43.04
C LEU A 8 -25.89 25.67 42.03
N MET A 9 -25.66 25.96 40.73
CA MET A 9 -25.49 24.91 39.72
C MET A 9 -24.05 24.37 39.80
N LEU A 10 -23.94 23.15 40.31
CA LEU A 10 -22.70 22.36 40.26
C LEU A 10 -22.60 21.72 38.85
N SER A 11 -21.78 22.28 37.98
CA SER A 11 -21.45 21.65 36.71
C SER A 11 -20.45 20.50 36.93
N LEU A 12 -20.96 19.26 36.89
CA LEU A 12 -20.10 18.07 36.77
C LEU A 12 -19.54 18.03 35.33
N THR A 13 -18.29 18.37 35.15
CA THR A 13 -17.52 18.01 33.97
C THR A 13 -17.12 16.54 34.08
N LEU A 14 -17.84 15.66 33.36
CA LEU A 14 -17.33 14.32 33.12
C LEU A 14 -16.10 14.46 32.18
N ALA A 15 -14.93 14.26 32.75
CA ALA A 15 -13.74 13.97 31.97
C ALA A 15 -13.89 12.55 31.42
N CYS A 16 -14.23 12.42 30.14
CA CYS A 16 -13.98 11.18 29.40
C CYS A 16 -12.47 10.98 29.35
N SER A 17 -11.95 10.06 30.12
CA SER A 17 -10.62 9.53 29.93
C SER A 17 -10.69 8.59 28.73
N ASP A 18 -10.23 9.07 27.57
CA ASP A 18 -9.90 8.22 26.43
C ASP A 18 -8.74 7.30 26.84
N THR A 19 -9.07 6.13 27.34
CA THR A 19 -8.15 5.01 27.42
C THR A 19 -8.13 4.29 26.06
N THR A 20 -7.71 4.97 25.00
CA THR A 20 -7.20 4.28 23.82
C THR A 20 -5.88 3.66 24.24
N GLY A 21 -5.87 2.33 24.34
CA GLY A 21 -4.66 1.57 24.63
C GLY A 21 -3.56 1.98 23.68
N ASP A 22 -2.58 2.68 24.23
CA ASP A 22 -1.38 3.11 23.53
C ASP A 22 -0.58 1.84 23.20
N SER A 23 -0.87 1.24 22.04
CA SER A 23 0.00 0.21 21.49
C SER A 23 1.34 0.91 21.23
N ALA A 24 2.40 0.47 21.91
CA ALA A 24 3.73 1.04 21.82
C ALA A 24 4.07 1.41 20.36
N VAL A 25 4.31 2.70 20.11
CA VAL A 25 4.62 3.22 18.79
C VAL A 25 5.89 2.52 18.28
N PRO A 26 5.87 1.96 17.06
CA PRO A 26 7.06 1.36 16.48
C PRO A 26 8.24 2.34 16.47
N PRO A 27 9.49 1.87 16.58
CA PRO A 27 10.64 2.75 16.57
C PRO A 27 10.70 3.58 15.27
N ARG A 28 11.26 4.78 15.38
CA ARG A 28 11.41 5.73 14.28
C ARG A 28 12.04 5.04 13.05
N VAL A 29 11.43 5.24 11.90
CA VAL A 29 11.98 4.76 10.63
C VAL A 29 13.35 5.41 10.41
N PRO A 30 14.41 4.63 10.12
CA PRO A 30 15.73 5.20 9.82
C PRO A 30 15.70 6.07 8.56
N ASP A 31 16.65 6.99 8.43
CA ASP A 31 16.87 7.76 7.20
C ASP A 31 17.11 6.82 6.01
N ILE A 32 16.18 6.82 5.05
CA ILE A 32 16.03 5.72 4.08
C ILE A 32 16.61 6.09 2.70
N PHE A 33 17.09 7.32 2.50
CA PHE A 33 17.61 7.80 1.20
C PHE A 33 19.13 7.77 1.05
N THR A 34 19.85 7.00 1.84
CA THR A 34 21.32 7.00 1.76
C THR A 34 21.89 6.36 0.49
N ASP A 35 21.11 5.54 -0.24
CA ASP A 35 21.63 4.69 -1.32
C ASP A 35 20.98 4.91 -2.71
N GLY A 36 20.25 6.01 -2.91
CA GLY A 36 19.64 6.31 -4.22
C GLY A 36 18.37 5.51 -4.53
N TYR A 37 17.77 4.81 -3.56
CA TYR A 37 16.45 4.15 -3.66
C TYR A 37 15.67 4.30 -2.34
N PHE A 38 14.37 4.08 -2.39
CA PHE A 38 13.51 4.05 -1.22
C PHE A 38 12.63 2.81 -1.20
N ILE A 39 12.50 2.15 -0.03
CA ILE A 39 11.66 0.98 0.18
C ILE A 39 10.66 1.27 1.30
N ALA A 40 9.37 1.32 0.94
CA ALA A 40 8.27 1.37 1.89
C ALA A 40 7.89 -0.06 2.31
N GLY A 41 8.54 -0.58 3.36
CA GLY A 41 8.26 -1.87 3.98
C GLY A 41 7.47 -1.73 5.30
N HIS A 42 7.53 -2.76 6.16
CA HIS A 42 6.80 -2.81 7.43
C HIS A 42 7.10 -1.62 8.37
N GLN A 43 8.32 -1.07 8.32
CA GLN A 43 8.69 0.10 9.13
C GLN A 43 8.01 1.39 8.66
N ALA A 44 7.52 1.44 7.42
CA ALA A 44 6.82 2.59 6.85
C ALA A 44 5.34 2.68 7.31
N THR A 45 4.91 1.92 8.32
CA THR A 45 3.53 1.93 8.81
C THR A 45 3.29 2.95 9.94
N ALA A 46 4.31 3.69 10.34
CA ALA A 46 4.23 4.70 11.41
C ALA A 46 3.61 6.01 10.91
N LEU A 47 2.30 6.07 10.69
CA LEU A 47 1.60 7.28 10.20
C LEU A 47 1.82 8.51 11.06
N ALA A 48 1.90 8.35 12.38
CA ALA A 48 2.13 9.45 13.32
C ALA A 48 3.49 10.14 13.12
N ALA A 49 4.42 9.49 12.42
CA ALA A 49 5.71 10.08 12.08
C ALA A 49 5.63 11.06 10.90
N ILE A 50 4.55 11.01 10.10
CA ILE A 50 4.39 11.90 8.94
C ILE A 50 3.92 13.27 9.41
N PRO A 51 4.71 14.34 9.21
CA PRO A 51 4.25 15.67 9.55
C PRO A 51 3.02 16.08 8.74
N PRO A 52 2.03 16.80 9.34
CA PRO A 52 0.78 17.17 8.65
C PRO A 52 0.96 17.89 7.32
N VAL A 53 2.01 18.68 7.19
CA VAL A 53 2.33 19.39 5.93
C VAL A 53 2.62 18.41 4.79
N TRP A 54 3.24 17.28 5.07
CA TRP A 54 3.55 16.27 4.05
C TRP A 54 2.37 15.35 3.73
N LEU A 55 1.45 15.14 4.68
CA LEU A 55 0.15 14.54 4.38
C LEU A 55 -0.66 15.44 3.43
N ALA A 56 -0.66 16.76 3.70
CA ALA A 56 -1.33 17.72 2.81
C ALA A 56 -0.67 17.77 1.42
N ALA A 57 0.67 17.71 1.35
CA ALA A 57 1.40 17.65 0.09
C ALA A 57 1.11 16.35 -0.68
N ALA A 58 1.05 15.20 0.00
CA ALA A 58 0.72 13.90 -0.59
C ALA A 58 -0.68 13.89 -1.24
N LYS A 59 -1.66 14.60 -0.67
CA LYS A 59 -3.00 14.74 -1.25
C LYS A 59 -3.03 15.50 -2.59
N ASN A 60 -2.00 16.26 -2.92
CA ASN A 60 -1.88 16.92 -4.22
C ASN A 60 -1.38 15.98 -5.32
N LEU A 61 -0.85 14.82 -4.97
CA LEU A 61 -0.45 13.82 -5.93
C LEU A 61 -1.68 13.25 -6.64
N LYS A 62 -1.51 12.95 -7.92
CA LYS A 62 -2.49 12.25 -8.75
C LYS A 62 -1.96 10.86 -9.00
N VAL A 63 -2.58 9.87 -8.36
CA VAL A 63 -2.05 8.52 -8.27
C VAL A 63 -2.79 7.58 -9.20
N HIS A 64 -2.06 6.85 -10.03
CA HIS A 64 -2.51 5.65 -10.69
C HIS A 64 -2.16 4.44 -9.82
N LEU A 65 -3.17 3.77 -9.31
CA LEU A 65 -3.02 2.52 -8.56
C LEU A 65 -3.68 1.40 -9.35
N MET A 66 -2.85 0.60 -9.99
CA MET A 66 -3.28 -0.54 -10.76
C MET A 66 -2.87 -1.82 -10.08
N GLY A 67 -3.62 -2.86 -10.30
CA GLY A 67 -3.28 -4.20 -9.84
C GLY A 67 -4.46 -5.15 -9.87
N ARG A 68 -4.22 -6.36 -9.37
CA ARG A 68 -5.23 -7.39 -9.24
C ARG A 68 -5.81 -7.37 -7.81
N SER A 69 -6.39 -8.47 -7.35
CA SER A 69 -7.14 -8.51 -6.08
C SER A 69 -6.38 -7.93 -4.86
N HIS A 70 -5.05 -8.02 -4.81
CA HIS A 70 -4.27 -7.44 -3.71
C HIS A 70 -4.22 -5.90 -3.71
N SER A 71 -4.47 -5.24 -4.86
CA SER A 71 -4.59 -3.77 -4.87
C SER A 71 -5.80 -3.26 -4.10
N THR A 72 -6.87 -4.08 -3.99
CA THR A 72 -8.04 -3.72 -3.20
C THR A 72 -7.73 -3.59 -1.72
N GLN A 73 -6.72 -4.27 -1.22
CA GLN A 73 -6.29 -4.15 0.18
C GLN A 73 -5.76 -2.76 0.52
N VAL A 74 -5.08 -2.12 -0.44
CA VAL A 74 -4.67 -0.72 -0.31
C VAL A 74 -5.90 0.18 -0.19
N THR A 75 -6.86 0.06 -1.12
CA THR A 75 -8.04 0.94 -1.14
C THR A 75 -8.99 0.70 0.02
N VAL A 76 -9.17 -0.55 0.44
CA VAL A 76 -9.92 -0.89 1.67
C VAL A 76 -9.24 -0.26 2.88
N GLY A 77 -7.94 -0.43 3.02
CA GLY A 77 -7.18 0.17 4.12
C GLY A 77 -7.25 1.69 4.12
N LEU A 78 -7.14 2.34 2.95
CA LEU A 78 -7.29 3.80 2.81
C LEU A 78 -8.67 4.26 3.28
N SER A 79 -9.73 3.59 2.84
CA SER A 79 -11.10 3.89 3.29
C SER A 79 -11.27 3.73 4.80
N ARG A 80 -10.61 2.76 5.44
CA ARG A 80 -10.63 2.60 6.89
C ARG A 80 -9.86 3.68 7.63
N LEU A 81 -8.72 4.11 7.10
CA LEU A 81 -7.97 5.23 7.67
C LEU A 81 -8.73 6.55 7.54
N GLU A 82 -9.42 6.77 6.41
CA GLU A 82 -10.29 7.93 6.21
C GLU A 82 -11.46 7.95 7.21
N ALA A 83 -12.08 6.81 7.47
CA ALA A 83 -13.15 6.69 8.46
C ALA A 83 -12.69 7.06 9.88
N ASP A 84 -11.42 6.81 10.20
CA ASP A 84 -10.82 7.18 11.49
C ASP A 84 -10.46 8.68 11.54
N SER A 85 -10.03 9.26 10.40
CA SER A 85 -9.61 10.67 10.34
C SER A 85 -9.61 11.21 8.93
N THR A 86 -10.23 12.38 8.74
CA THR A 86 -10.21 13.14 7.47
C THR A 86 -8.82 13.59 7.02
N ASN A 87 -7.81 13.45 7.90
CA ASN A 87 -6.41 13.65 7.52
C ASN A 87 -6.00 12.67 6.40
N TYR A 88 -6.65 11.52 6.31
CA TYR A 88 -6.36 10.45 5.34
C TYR A 88 -7.44 10.33 4.25
N SER A 89 -8.16 11.44 3.95
CA SER A 89 -9.20 11.43 2.93
C SER A 89 -8.65 11.04 1.56
N CYS A 90 -9.38 10.15 0.86
CA CYS A 90 -9.05 9.68 -0.46
C CYS A 90 -10.30 9.52 -1.34
N ALA A 91 -10.17 9.80 -2.62
CA ALA A 91 -11.19 9.56 -3.63
C ALA A 91 -10.64 8.60 -4.68
N THR A 92 -11.43 7.60 -5.05
CA THR A 92 -11.03 6.58 -6.03
C THR A 92 -11.98 6.58 -7.21
N GLY A 93 -11.45 6.44 -8.43
CA GLY A 93 -12.23 6.38 -9.66
C GLY A 93 -11.75 5.30 -10.63
N TRP A 94 -12.71 4.59 -11.27
CA TRP A 94 -12.40 3.47 -12.18
C TRP A 94 -11.91 3.90 -13.56
N PHE A 95 -12.60 4.87 -14.18
CA PHE A 95 -12.34 5.23 -15.56
C PHE A 95 -11.95 6.70 -15.73
N SER A 96 -11.89 7.40 -14.63
CA SER A 96 -11.46 8.79 -14.57
C SER A 96 -10.74 9.06 -13.26
N LEU A 97 -9.79 9.96 -13.30
CA LEU A 97 -9.17 10.49 -12.10
C LEU A 97 -10.18 11.38 -11.38
N PRO A 98 -10.49 11.14 -10.10
CA PRO A 98 -11.27 12.10 -9.30
C PRO A 98 -10.55 13.43 -9.20
N GLU A 99 -11.33 14.51 -8.98
CA GLU A 99 -10.80 15.87 -8.81
C GLU A 99 -11.32 16.50 -7.52
N GLU A 100 -11.24 15.76 -6.42
CA GLU A 100 -11.71 16.21 -5.12
C GLU A 100 -10.61 17.00 -4.39
N ALA A 101 -10.92 18.27 -4.06
CA ALA A 101 -9.98 19.15 -3.39
C ALA A 101 -9.66 18.67 -1.96
N GLY A 102 -8.39 18.73 -1.57
CA GLY A 102 -7.94 18.34 -0.23
C GLY A 102 -7.97 16.84 0.04
N THR A 103 -8.14 16.03 -0.99
CA THR A 103 -8.28 14.57 -0.95
C THR A 103 -7.24 13.93 -1.86
N LEU A 104 -6.69 12.78 -1.46
CA LEU A 104 -5.83 11.99 -2.32
C LEU A 104 -6.66 11.41 -3.47
N ASN A 105 -6.36 11.78 -4.71
CA ASN A 105 -7.10 11.34 -5.87
C ASN A 105 -6.41 10.15 -6.56
N ILE A 106 -7.11 9.02 -6.66
CA ILE A 106 -6.59 7.75 -7.17
C ILE A 106 -7.40 7.31 -8.40
N TYR A 107 -6.70 7.08 -9.51
CA TYR A 107 -7.24 6.50 -10.73
C TYR A 107 -6.98 4.99 -10.75
N GLY A 108 -7.97 4.22 -11.17
CA GLY A 108 -7.83 2.77 -11.39
C GLY A 108 -8.06 1.91 -10.16
N ALA A 109 -8.40 2.50 -9.01
CA ALA A 109 -8.80 1.77 -7.83
C ALA A 109 -10.24 2.10 -7.45
N GLN A 110 -11.07 1.10 -7.17
CA GLN A 110 -12.39 1.30 -6.59
C GLN A 110 -12.52 0.53 -5.29
N SER A 111 -12.91 1.25 -4.24
CA SER A 111 -13.24 0.66 -2.95
C SER A 111 -14.35 -0.39 -3.09
N GLY A 112 -14.15 -1.58 -2.54
CA GLY A 112 -15.18 -2.60 -2.42
C GLY A 112 -15.45 -3.45 -3.66
N THR A 113 -14.62 -3.37 -4.71
CA THR A 113 -14.70 -4.31 -5.82
C THR A 113 -13.41 -5.12 -5.98
N PRO A 114 -13.49 -6.44 -6.18
CA PRO A 114 -12.31 -7.30 -6.23
C PRO A 114 -11.47 -7.15 -7.51
N TYR A 115 -11.93 -6.35 -8.45
CA TYR A 115 -11.34 -6.24 -9.78
C TYR A 115 -11.20 -4.79 -10.19
N CYS A 116 -10.20 -4.10 -9.64
CA CYS A 116 -9.82 -2.80 -10.14
C CYS A 116 -9.50 -2.89 -11.62
N ASP A 117 -10.25 -2.20 -12.44
CA ASP A 117 -10.04 -2.07 -13.89
C ASP A 117 -9.91 -3.38 -14.70
N PHE A 118 -10.33 -4.49 -14.12
CA PHE A 118 -10.20 -5.79 -14.76
C PHE A 118 -10.87 -5.83 -16.14
N ALA A 119 -12.00 -5.15 -16.32
CA ALA A 119 -12.69 -5.10 -17.61
C ALA A 119 -11.91 -4.30 -18.67
N PHE A 120 -11.18 -3.26 -18.28
CA PHE A 120 -10.32 -2.49 -19.16
C PHE A 120 -9.08 -3.28 -19.56
N TYR A 121 -8.51 -4.02 -18.63
CA TYR A 121 -7.31 -4.82 -18.82
C TYR A 121 -7.58 -6.21 -19.39
N LEU A 122 -8.73 -6.83 -19.11
CA LEU A 122 -9.14 -8.11 -19.73
C LEU A 122 -9.21 -8.08 -21.26
N ASN A 123 -9.59 -6.94 -21.83
CA ASN A 123 -9.62 -6.80 -23.28
C ASN A 123 -8.24 -6.69 -23.91
N ASN A 124 -7.19 -6.53 -23.12
CA ASN A 124 -5.81 -6.36 -23.56
C ASN A 124 -4.83 -7.35 -22.93
N SER A 125 -5.28 -8.18 -21.97
CA SER A 125 -4.44 -9.21 -21.39
C SER A 125 -4.72 -10.54 -22.08
N ASP A 126 -3.69 -11.18 -22.58
CA ASP A 126 -3.73 -12.55 -23.09
C ASP A 126 -3.76 -13.58 -21.95
N GLY A 127 -3.92 -13.14 -20.72
CA GLY A 127 -3.96 -13.98 -19.53
C GLY A 127 -2.59 -14.51 -19.10
N ILE A 128 -1.52 -14.03 -19.70
CA ILE A 128 -0.15 -14.43 -19.33
C ILE A 128 0.40 -13.41 -18.35
N PRO A 129 0.62 -13.78 -17.08
CA PRO A 129 1.17 -12.90 -16.07
C PRO A 129 2.53 -12.33 -16.49
N GLY A 130 2.74 -11.03 -16.26
CA GLY A 130 4.02 -10.36 -16.56
C GLY A 130 4.31 -10.17 -18.03
N ASN A 131 3.30 -10.26 -18.87
CA ASN A 131 3.44 -9.99 -20.28
C ASN A 131 3.44 -8.47 -20.58
N PHE A 132 3.85 -8.08 -21.77
CA PHE A 132 3.83 -6.71 -22.34
C PHE A 132 2.53 -5.96 -22.10
N THR A 133 1.43 -6.67 -21.87
CA THR A 133 0.08 -6.14 -21.65
C THR A 133 -0.03 -5.24 -20.43
N ASP A 134 0.67 -5.53 -19.32
CA ASP A 134 0.59 -4.67 -18.13
C ASP A 134 1.26 -3.32 -18.38
N ALA A 135 2.44 -3.30 -19.01
CA ALA A 135 3.10 -2.06 -19.41
C ALA A 135 2.29 -1.28 -20.45
N GLN A 136 1.66 -1.94 -21.42
CA GLN A 136 0.78 -1.31 -22.40
C GLN A 136 -0.47 -0.73 -21.73
N SER A 137 -1.01 -1.41 -20.75
CA SER A 137 -2.15 -0.94 -19.97
C SER A 137 -1.80 0.29 -19.14
N ILE A 138 -0.65 0.29 -18.46
CA ILE A 138 -0.13 1.46 -17.75
C ILE A 138 0.04 2.64 -18.73
N HIS A 139 0.67 2.40 -19.89
CA HIS A 139 0.83 3.40 -20.93
C HIS A 139 -0.51 4.00 -21.38
N ALA A 140 -1.51 3.16 -21.64
CA ALA A 140 -2.84 3.60 -22.06
C ALA A 140 -3.53 4.48 -21.01
N VAL A 141 -3.36 4.19 -19.71
CA VAL A 141 -3.89 5.03 -18.63
C VAL A 141 -3.16 6.36 -18.57
N LEU A 142 -1.83 6.37 -18.64
CA LEU A 142 -1.03 7.61 -18.62
C LEU A 142 -1.36 8.54 -19.80
N MET A 143 -1.65 7.97 -20.96
CA MET A 143 -2.11 8.74 -22.12
C MET A 143 -3.49 9.37 -21.92
N ARG A 144 -4.40 8.71 -21.21
CA ARG A 144 -5.74 9.22 -20.91
C ARG A 144 -5.76 10.24 -19.80
N ALA A 145 -4.90 10.09 -18.81
CA ALA A 145 -4.86 10.93 -17.62
C ALA A 145 -3.45 11.55 -17.45
N PRO A 146 -3.09 12.52 -18.32
CA PRO A 146 -1.75 13.12 -18.32
C PRO A 146 -1.43 13.93 -17.05
N ALA A 147 -2.42 14.19 -16.21
CA ALA A 147 -2.24 14.81 -14.91
C ALA A 147 -1.68 13.85 -13.84
N LEU A 148 -1.61 12.56 -14.11
CA LEU A 148 -1.03 11.57 -13.18
C LEU A 148 0.43 11.89 -12.91
N SER A 149 0.81 11.84 -11.64
CA SER A 149 2.17 12.10 -11.16
C SER A 149 2.83 10.88 -10.50
N VAL A 150 2.05 9.87 -10.15
CA VAL A 150 2.53 8.61 -9.55
C VAL A 150 1.84 7.44 -10.23
N SER A 151 2.58 6.37 -10.53
CA SER A 151 2.03 5.11 -11.05
C SER A 151 2.55 3.93 -10.26
N VAL A 152 1.64 3.14 -9.70
CA VAL A 152 1.91 1.94 -8.90
C VAL A 152 1.17 0.76 -9.50
N PHE A 153 1.88 -0.35 -9.74
CA PHE A 153 1.29 -1.63 -10.12
C PHE A 153 1.49 -2.65 -9.01
N LEU A 154 0.39 -3.25 -8.53
CA LEU A 154 0.42 -4.28 -7.50
C LEU A 154 0.11 -5.66 -8.07
N TRP A 155 0.97 -6.60 -7.76
CA TRP A 155 0.82 -8.00 -8.13
C TRP A 155 -0.29 -8.69 -7.31
N CYS A 156 -0.87 -9.73 -7.90
CA CYS A 156 -1.66 -10.72 -7.18
C CYS A 156 -0.83 -12.00 -7.02
N ARG A 157 -1.35 -13.13 -7.48
CA ARG A 157 -0.68 -14.43 -7.41
C ARG A 157 0.17 -14.75 -8.65
N ASP A 158 0.34 -13.81 -9.54
CA ASP A 158 1.11 -13.99 -10.76
C ASP A 158 2.55 -14.40 -10.47
N LEU A 159 3.15 -13.78 -9.46
CA LEU A 159 4.53 -14.09 -9.02
C LEU A 159 4.68 -15.51 -8.46
N ASP A 160 3.60 -16.21 -8.12
CA ASP A 160 3.60 -17.60 -7.66
C ASP A 160 3.97 -18.58 -8.79
N SER A 161 3.87 -18.16 -10.05
CA SER A 161 4.08 -18.99 -11.25
C SER A 161 5.06 -18.39 -12.26
N MET A 162 5.40 -17.11 -12.18
CA MET A 162 6.29 -16.45 -13.12
C MET A 162 7.72 -16.97 -13.04
N THR A 163 8.34 -17.13 -14.20
CA THR A 163 9.79 -17.35 -14.32
C THR A 163 10.57 -16.05 -14.03
N SER A 164 11.84 -16.17 -13.68
CA SER A 164 12.70 -14.99 -13.48
C SER A 164 12.83 -14.13 -14.75
N ASN A 165 12.77 -14.73 -15.93
CA ASN A 165 12.80 -13.98 -17.19
C ASN A 165 11.53 -13.13 -17.37
N GLN A 166 10.35 -13.68 -17.06
CA GLN A 166 9.09 -12.91 -17.13
C GLN A 166 9.09 -11.73 -16.15
N VAL A 167 9.61 -11.93 -14.93
CA VAL A 167 9.79 -10.82 -13.98
C VAL A 167 10.77 -9.80 -14.51
N HIS A 168 11.90 -10.23 -15.07
CA HIS A 168 12.88 -9.33 -15.67
C HIS A 168 12.30 -8.52 -16.82
N ASP A 169 11.57 -9.16 -17.71
CA ASP A 169 10.94 -8.48 -18.86
C ASP A 169 9.96 -7.40 -18.39
N TYR A 170 9.14 -7.70 -17.37
CA TYR A 170 8.27 -6.69 -16.75
C TYR A 170 9.07 -5.50 -16.20
N LEU A 171 10.15 -5.77 -15.44
CA LEU A 171 10.97 -4.72 -14.84
C LEU A 171 11.63 -3.83 -15.90
N VAL A 172 12.08 -4.41 -17.00
CA VAL A 172 12.62 -3.67 -18.16
C VAL A 172 11.52 -2.80 -18.80
N GLN A 173 10.31 -3.34 -19.00
CA GLN A 173 9.21 -2.57 -19.58
C GLN A 173 8.81 -1.39 -18.69
N LEU A 174 8.77 -1.59 -17.37
CA LEU A 174 8.47 -0.50 -16.44
C LEU A 174 9.56 0.58 -16.47
N ALA A 175 10.84 0.20 -16.59
CA ALA A 175 11.94 1.13 -16.74
C ALA A 175 11.88 1.92 -18.06
N LEU A 176 11.38 1.32 -19.14
CA LEU A 176 11.13 2.04 -20.40
C LEU A 176 10.02 3.09 -20.25
N LEU A 177 8.98 2.78 -19.47
CA LEU A 177 7.92 3.76 -19.14
C LEU A 177 8.47 4.89 -18.25
N GLU A 178 9.32 4.58 -17.26
CA GLU A 178 10.04 5.61 -16.48
C GLU A 178 10.80 6.59 -17.39
N ALA A 179 11.53 6.08 -18.37
CA ALA A 179 12.27 6.90 -19.31
C ALA A 179 11.37 7.73 -20.23
N GLN A 180 10.18 7.21 -20.57
CA GLN A 180 9.20 7.89 -21.43
C GLN A 180 8.40 8.96 -20.70
N TYR A 181 7.99 8.71 -19.45
CA TYR A 181 7.11 9.56 -18.65
C TYR A 181 7.87 10.20 -17.48
N THR A 182 8.79 11.11 -17.79
CA THR A 182 9.70 11.74 -16.80
C THR A 182 8.99 12.60 -15.74
N ASN A 183 7.72 12.94 -15.96
CA ASN A 183 6.85 13.64 -15.02
C ASN A 183 6.05 12.71 -14.11
N VAL A 184 6.18 11.39 -14.27
CA VAL A 184 5.48 10.38 -13.48
C VAL A 184 6.50 9.62 -12.63
N GLN A 185 6.27 9.59 -11.33
CA GLN A 185 7.06 8.73 -10.44
C GLN A 185 6.51 7.31 -10.48
N PHE A 186 7.28 6.38 -11.02
CA PHE A 186 6.93 4.96 -11.01
C PHE A 186 7.33 4.31 -9.69
N VAL A 187 6.45 3.46 -9.16
CA VAL A 187 6.69 2.69 -7.95
C VAL A 187 6.61 1.21 -8.29
N TYR A 188 7.73 0.52 -8.10
CA TYR A 188 7.78 -0.94 -8.16
C TYR A 188 7.08 -1.51 -6.94
N ALA A 189 6.54 -2.72 -7.05
CA ALA A 189 5.93 -3.38 -5.91
C ALA A 189 6.30 -4.86 -5.86
N THR A 190 6.45 -5.41 -4.66
CA THR A 190 6.47 -6.85 -4.46
C THR A 190 5.05 -7.42 -4.48
N GLY A 191 4.93 -8.72 -4.66
CA GLY A 191 3.64 -9.42 -4.63
C GLY A 191 3.21 -9.82 -3.22
N ASN A 192 2.21 -10.68 -3.20
CA ASN A 192 1.56 -11.22 -2.00
C ASN A 192 2.48 -12.07 -1.11
N ALA A 193 1.89 -12.62 -0.03
CA ALA A 193 2.55 -13.54 0.88
C ALA A 193 1.63 -14.69 1.36
N ASP A 194 0.53 -14.95 0.66
CA ASP A 194 -0.52 -15.89 1.07
C ASP A 194 -0.40 -17.29 0.44
N ALA A 195 0.55 -17.51 -0.48
CA ALA A 195 0.83 -18.82 -1.03
C ALA A 195 1.92 -19.54 -0.23
N ASP A 196 1.77 -20.84 -0.05
CA ASP A 196 2.73 -21.75 0.57
C ASP A 196 3.40 -22.70 -0.45
N GLY A 197 4.20 -23.65 0.04
CA GLY A 197 4.84 -24.68 -0.78
C GLY A 197 5.73 -24.11 -1.89
N ALA A 198 5.72 -24.77 -3.05
CA ALA A 198 6.56 -24.40 -4.19
C ALA A 198 6.16 -23.04 -4.78
N ALA A 199 4.87 -22.72 -4.80
CA ALA A 199 4.35 -21.44 -5.30
C ALA A 199 4.85 -20.28 -4.45
N GLY A 200 4.77 -20.37 -3.12
CA GLY A 200 5.28 -19.35 -2.23
C GLY A 200 6.79 -19.18 -2.28
N HIS A 201 7.54 -20.31 -2.47
CA HIS A 201 9.00 -20.23 -2.67
C HIS A 201 9.35 -19.49 -3.98
N LEU A 202 8.63 -19.78 -5.06
CA LEU A 202 8.81 -19.11 -6.35
C LEU A 202 8.51 -17.61 -6.25
N ARG A 203 7.40 -17.24 -5.61
CA ARG A 203 7.04 -15.86 -5.32
C ARG A 203 8.12 -15.13 -4.52
N ALA A 204 8.61 -15.73 -3.41
CA ALA A 204 9.65 -15.12 -2.59
C ALA A 204 10.94 -14.85 -3.38
N ARG A 205 11.31 -15.76 -4.31
CA ARG A 205 12.40 -15.55 -5.26
C ARG A 205 12.12 -14.36 -6.17
N ASN A 206 10.93 -14.28 -6.75
CA ASN A 206 10.53 -13.22 -7.66
C ASN A 206 10.45 -11.85 -6.95
N ASN A 207 9.92 -11.81 -5.72
CA ASN A 207 9.93 -10.62 -4.88
C ASN A 207 11.36 -10.14 -4.57
N ARG A 208 12.29 -11.06 -4.32
CA ARG A 208 13.71 -10.72 -4.14
C ARG A 208 14.30 -10.08 -5.40
N GLN A 209 14.00 -10.63 -6.58
CA GLN A 209 14.45 -10.07 -7.85
C GLN A 209 13.95 -8.63 -8.05
N ILE A 210 12.72 -8.32 -7.68
CA ILE A 210 12.17 -6.96 -7.73
C ILE A 210 12.92 -6.04 -6.76
N ARG A 211 13.16 -6.47 -5.52
CA ARG A 211 13.95 -5.69 -4.54
C ARG A 211 15.37 -5.40 -5.04
N ASP A 212 16.02 -6.41 -5.60
CA ASP A 212 17.39 -6.27 -6.14
C ASP A 212 17.42 -5.30 -7.32
N TRP A 213 16.42 -5.35 -8.21
CA TRP A 213 16.27 -4.41 -9.32
C TRP A 213 16.13 -2.96 -8.84
N VAL A 214 15.33 -2.72 -7.82
CA VAL A 214 15.13 -1.38 -7.25
C VAL A 214 16.44 -0.87 -6.63
N LYS A 215 17.15 -1.70 -5.87
CA LYS A 215 18.42 -1.33 -5.22
C LYS A 215 19.54 -1.01 -6.21
N LEU A 216 19.51 -1.59 -7.41
CA LEU A 216 20.49 -1.32 -8.47
C LEU A 216 20.19 -0.03 -9.25
N GLY A 217 19.00 0.55 -9.08
CA GLY A 217 18.59 1.76 -9.81
C GLY A 217 18.79 3.04 -8.99
N ASN A 218 18.97 4.16 -9.70
CA ASN A 218 18.99 5.48 -9.07
C ASN A 218 17.56 6.02 -8.94
N ASN A 219 17.21 6.51 -7.75
CA ASN A 219 15.92 7.14 -7.44
C ASN A 219 14.69 6.22 -7.64
N ARG A 220 14.87 4.91 -7.56
CA ARG A 220 13.75 3.96 -7.63
C ARG A 220 13.04 3.82 -6.30
N LEU A 221 11.73 3.63 -6.40
CA LEU A 221 10.82 3.46 -5.26
C LEU A 221 10.24 2.05 -5.27
N LEU A 222 10.19 1.43 -4.08
CA LEU A 222 9.54 0.13 -3.88
C LEU A 222 8.44 0.26 -2.83
N PHE A 223 7.25 -0.19 -3.17
CA PHE A 223 6.21 -0.55 -2.22
C PHE A 223 6.34 -2.04 -1.89
N ASP A 224 6.97 -2.35 -0.77
CA ASP A 224 7.31 -3.72 -0.40
C ASP A 224 6.16 -4.42 0.32
N TYR A 225 5.13 -4.77 -0.47
CA TYR A 225 3.90 -5.38 0.01
C TYR A 225 4.16 -6.68 0.79
N GLU A 226 5.03 -7.59 0.28
CA GLU A 226 5.39 -8.82 0.98
C GLU A 226 5.98 -8.52 2.37
N ASP A 227 6.87 -7.56 2.46
CA ASP A 227 7.50 -7.18 3.72
C ASP A 227 6.48 -6.64 4.72
N ILE A 228 5.56 -5.78 4.28
CA ILE A 228 4.50 -5.21 5.11
C ILE A 228 3.61 -6.31 5.70
N ILE A 229 3.13 -7.22 4.84
CA ILE A 229 2.11 -8.20 5.26
C ILE A 229 2.70 -9.39 6.02
N THR A 230 4.01 -9.58 5.96
CA THR A 230 4.68 -10.66 6.70
C THR A 230 5.20 -10.27 8.07
N HIS A 231 5.28 -8.96 8.38
CA HIS A 231 5.78 -8.46 9.66
C HIS A 231 4.66 -7.86 10.51
N ALA A 232 4.57 -8.25 11.77
CA ALA A 232 3.69 -7.62 12.74
C ALA A 232 4.47 -7.12 13.96
N TRP A 233 4.07 -5.96 14.49
CA TRP A 233 4.62 -5.41 15.72
C TRP A 233 4.00 -6.11 16.94
N ASN A 234 4.85 -6.67 17.82
CA ASN A 234 4.39 -7.38 19.01
C ASN A 234 4.42 -6.55 20.30
N GLY A 235 4.61 -5.22 20.18
CA GLY A 235 4.77 -4.30 21.30
C GLY A 235 6.22 -3.98 21.65
N SER A 236 7.20 -4.76 21.14
CA SER A 236 8.63 -4.54 21.41
C SER A 236 9.52 -4.69 20.17
N SER A 237 9.11 -5.50 19.21
CA SER A 237 9.87 -5.77 17.99
C SER A 237 8.94 -6.15 16.84
N TRP A 238 9.45 -6.02 15.62
CA TRP A 238 8.81 -6.59 14.44
C TRP A 238 9.10 -8.08 14.34
N ILE A 239 8.05 -8.88 14.15
CA ILE A 239 8.13 -10.34 14.00
C ILE A 239 7.73 -10.72 12.60
N GLN A 240 8.69 -11.28 11.85
CA GLN A 240 8.42 -11.82 10.53
C GLN A 240 7.80 -13.22 10.65
N SER A 241 6.73 -13.46 9.91
CA SER A 241 6.16 -14.79 9.71
C SER A 241 6.79 -15.48 8.52
N THR A 242 7.15 -16.76 8.69
CA THR A 242 7.70 -17.60 7.63
C THR A 242 7.20 -19.04 7.79
N TYR A 243 7.25 -19.81 6.69
CA TYR A 243 7.23 -21.27 6.76
C TYR A 243 8.53 -21.83 6.20
N THR A 244 8.82 -23.09 6.52
CA THR A 244 10.05 -23.74 6.05
C THR A 244 9.74 -24.70 4.91
N LEU A 245 10.42 -24.52 3.77
CA LEU A 245 10.38 -25.44 2.63
C LEU A 245 11.81 -25.90 2.30
N ASN A 246 12.07 -27.20 2.36
CA ASN A 246 13.39 -27.80 2.07
C ASN A 246 14.56 -27.10 2.82
N GLY A 247 14.35 -26.76 4.09
CA GLY A 247 15.34 -26.07 4.92
C GLY A 247 15.48 -24.57 4.67
N THR A 248 14.66 -23.97 3.78
CA THR A 248 14.64 -22.53 3.49
C THR A 248 13.43 -21.88 4.15
N ASN A 249 13.65 -20.79 4.88
CA ASN A 249 12.56 -19.97 5.41
C ASN A 249 11.99 -19.10 4.29
N VAL A 250 10.69 -19.22 4.06
CA VAL A 250 9.93 -18.50 3.02
C VAL A 250 8.98 -17.53 3.72
N PRO A 251 8.98 -16.24 3.37
CA PRO A 251 8.04 -15.28 3.93
C PRO A 251 6.58 -15.71 3.72
N PHE A 252 5.76 -15.55 4.76
CA PHE A 252 4.34 -15.91 4.73
C PHE A 252 3.52 -14.87 5.49
N ILE A 253 2.27 -14.69 5.08
CA ILE A 253 1.38 -13.73 5.73
C ILE A 253 1.38 -13.91 7.25
N ASN A 254 1.57 -12.82 7.97
CA ASN A 254 1.58 -12.86 9.42
C ASN A 254 0.22 -13.31 9.97
N PRO A 255 0.16 -14.20 10.96
CA PRO A 255 -1.10 -14.63 11.57
C PRO A 255 -2.00 -13.47 12.03
N ALA A 256 -1.43 -12.34 12.45
CA ALA A 256 -2.18 -11.15 12.83
C ALA A 256 -3.01 -10.56 11.65
N TYR A 257 -2.59 -10.79 10.42
CA TYR A 257 -3.19 -10.26 9.20
C TYR A 257 -3.91 -11.32 8.37
N ASN A 258 -3.72 -12.60 8.73
CA ASN A 258 -4.31 -13.72 8.00
C ASN A 258 -5.77 -13.91 8.39
N PRO A 259 -6.74 -13.77 7.47
CA PRO A 259 -8.16 -13.94 7.76
C PRO A 259 -8.53 -15.36 8.19
N ALA A 260 -7.78 -16.37 7.73
CA ALA A 260 -8.00 -17.76 8.16
C ALA A 260 -7.64 -18.01 9.64
N VAL A 261 -6.88 -17.10 10.26
CA VAL A 261 -6.44 -17.20 11.66
C VAL A 261 -7.15 -16.16 12.53
N ASN A 262 -7.24 -14.91 12.09
CA ASN A 262 -7.72 -13.77 12.86
C ASN A 262 -8.88 -13.03 12.20
N GLY A 263 -9.97 -13.73 11.94
CA GLY A 263 -11.21 -13.15 11.48
C GLY A 263 -11.50 -13.38 9.99
N PRO A 264 -12.64 -12.90 9.52
CA PRO A 264 -13.06 -13.11 8.15
C PRO A 264 -12.15 -12.40 7.16
N GLU A 265 -12.00 -13.02 6.01
CA GLU A 265 -11.42 -12.35 4.85
C GLU A 265 -12.28 -11.13 4.51
N TYR A 266 -11.63 -9.98 4.36
CA TYR A 266 -12.34 -8.75 4.14
C TYR A 266 -12.59 -8.54 2.65
N GLU A 267 -13.86 -8.67 2.23
CA GLU A 267 -14.35 -8.37 0.87
C GLU A 267 -13.40 -8.83 -0.25
N TYR A 268 -13.22 -10.13 -0.45
CA TYR A 268 -12.37 -10.69 -1.51
C TYR A 268 -10.87 -10.37 -1.37
N THR A 269 -10.45 -9.89 -0.21
CA THR A 269 -9.05 -9.61 0.05
C THR A 269 -8.36 -10.82 0.67
N HIS A 270 -7.05 -10.87 0.48
CA HIS A 270 -6.21 -11.92 1.03
C HIS A 270 -5.63 -11.54 2.40
N ALA A 271 -6.12 -10.47 3.01
CA ALA A 271 -5.79 -10.05 4.36
C ALA A 271 -7.04 -9.58 5.12
N ASN A 272 -7.00 -9.63 6.45
CA ASN A 272 -8.03 -9.04 7.28
C ASN A 272 -7.91 -7.49 7.32
N GLU A 273 -8.86 -6.82 8.00
CA GLU A 273 -8.88 -5.36 8.10
C GLU A 273 -7.57 -4.78 8.65
N THR A 274 -6.97 -5.44 9.66
CA THR A 274 -5.71 -4.99 10.24
C THR A 274 -4.59 -4.98 9.21
N GLY A 275 -4.46 -6.05 8.42
CA GLY A 275 -3.48 -6.12 7.33
C GLY A 275 -3.71 -5.06 6.26
N CYS A 276 -4.97 -4.83 5.86
CA CYS A 276 -5.33 -3.76 4.92
C CYS A 276 -4.92 -2.37 5.45
N ARG A 277 -5.12 -2.10 6.75
CA ARG A 277 -4.71 -0.85 7.39
C ARG A 277 -3.19 -0.65 7.36
N GLU A 278 -2.41 -1.70 7.67
CA GLU A 278 -0.94 -1.62 7.62
C GLU A 278 -0.43 -1.31 6.20
N VAL A 279 -1.01 -1.98 5.20
CA VAL A 279 -0.71 -1.73 3.78
C VAL A 279 -1.02 -0.27 3.40
N ALA A 280 -2.17 0.26 3.81
CA ALA A 280 -2.55 1.64 3.54
C ALA A 280 -1.68 2.68 4.29
N LYS A 281 -1.25 2.36 5.52
CA LYS A 281 -0.31 3.20 6.28
C LYS A 281 1.01 3.34 5.52
N ALA A 282 1.59 2.23 5.07
CA ALA A 282 2.82 2.24 4.29
C ALA A 282 2.64 2.97 2.95
N PHE A 283 1.45 2.90 2.34
CA PHE A 283 1.14 3.64 1.13
C PHE A 283 1.11 5.15 1.37
N TRP A 284 0.46 5.64 2.43
CA TRP A 284 0.51 7.05 2.82
C TRP A 284 1.93 7.53 3.11
N PHE A 285 2.72 6.70 3.80
CA PHE A 285 4.13 7.00 4.07
C PHE A 285 4.92 7.18 2.77
N LEU A 286 4.78 6.24 1.83
CA LEU A 286 5.40 6.30 0.52
C LEU A 286 5.01 7.59 -0.23
N LEU A 287 3.71 7.94 -0.25
CA LEU A 287 3.23 9.14 -0.92
C LEU A 287 3.76 10.42 -0.27
N ALA A 288 3.89 10.47 1.06
CA ALA A 288 4.52 11.60 1.74
C ALA A 288 5.99 11.75 1.34
N ARG A 289 6.72 10.63 1.19
CA ARG A 289 8.11 10.63 0.68
C ARG A 289 8.19 11.14 -0.76
N ILE A 290 7.30 10.69 -1.65
CA ILE A 290 7.21 11.19 -3.03
C ILE A 290 6.89 12.69 -3.06
N ALA A 291 6.09 13.17 -2.12
CA ALA A 291 5.76 14.59 -1.98
C ALA A 291 6.90 15.47 -1.43
N GLY A 292 8.04 14.86 -1.05
CA GLY A 292 9.26 15.56 -0.64
C GLY A 292 9.61 15.49 0.85
N TRP A 293 8.95 14.63 1.63
CA TRP A 293 9.32 14.40 3.02
C TRP A 293 10.63 13.61 3.09
N GLU A 294 11.66 14.20 3.68
CA GLU A 294 12.98 13.61 3.90
C GLU A 294 13.12 12.92 5.26
#